data_27cea0946e040ce0094948ffe663b878
#
_entry.id   27cea0946e040ce0094948ffe663b878
#
_cell.length_a   1.000
_cell.length_b   1.000
_cell.length_c   1.000
_cell.angle_alpha   90.00
_cell.angle_beta   90.00
_cell.angle_gamma   90.00
#
_symmetry.space_group_name_H-M   'P 1'
#
loop_
_entity.id
_entity.type
_entity.pdbx_description
1 polymer ?
#
loop_
_entity_poly.entity_id
_entity_poly.type
_entity_poly.pdbx_seq_one_letter_code
_entity_poly.pdbx_strand_id
1 'polypeptide(L)'
;MIRNRPLRTAPLALLLALLAAGCGGSSRTKPYQDANMDFGAIRTVAVLPFSNLSRDNLAAERVRDVFASMLLSTGAVYVVPYGEVIRTVGKSGVPVASMPSTEDVVKLGTALKADAVVVGVVKEYGEVRSGTATGNVVSLSVQLLETKTGRVVWSGASTKGGITMGDRLLGGGGVPLNYATEAAIDDLLNQMFR
;
A
#
# COMPACT_ATOMS: atom_id res chain seq x y z
N MET A 1 -21.68 67.23 8.05
CA MET A 1 -20.39 66.52 8.13
C MET A 1 -20.59 65.22 8.89
N ILE A 2 -20.80 64.12 8.18
CA ILE A 2 -21.01 62.77 8.76
C ILE A 2 -19.67 62.06 8.68
N ARG A 3 -19.06 61.78 9.83
CA ARG A 3 -17.77 61.07 9.94
C ARG A 3 -17.98 59.59 10.01
N ASN A 4 -17.83 58.87 8.88
CA ASN A 4 -17.81 57.39 8.79
C ASN A 4 -16.60 56.86 9.56
N ARG A 5 -16.86 56.11 10.63
CA ARG A 5 -15.83 55.30 11.32
C ARG A 5 -15.76 53.93 10.64
N PRO A 6 -14.61 53.44 10.16
CA PRO A 6 -14.50 52.09 9.65
C PRO A 6 -14.65 51.08 10.79
N LEU A 7 -15.53 50.10 10.59
CA LEU A 7 -15.77 48.98 11.51
C LEU A 7 -14.50 48.14 11.66
N ARG A 8 -14.10 47.93 12.91
CA ARG A 8 -12.93 47.08 13.29
C ARG A 8 -13.26 45.58 13.14
N THR A 9 -13.45 45.09 11.92
CA THR A 9 -13.74 43.66 11.63
C THR A 9 -12.46 42.85 11.25
N ALA A 10 -11.33 43.53 11.12
CA ALA A 10 -10.05 42.93 10.72
C ALA A 10 -9.50 41.82 11.67
N PRO A 11 -9.61 41.94 13.03
CA PRO A 11 -9.04 40.92 13.89
C PRO A 11 -9.82 39.60 13.90
N LEU A 12 -11.13 39.66 13.65
CA LEU A 12 -11.98 38.45 13.66
C LEU A 12 -11.73 37.59 12.40
N ALA A 13 -11.54 38.21 11.24
CA ALA A 13 -11.23 37.51 10.00
C ALA A 13 -9.82 36.83 10.05
N LEU A 14 -8.85 37.45 10.71
CA LEU A 14 -7.51 36.91 10.88
C LEU A 14 -7.52 35.68 11.83
N LEU A 15 -8.33 35.71 12.88
CA LEU A 15 -8.49 34.59 13.82
C LEU A 15 -9.15 33.37 13.17
N LEU A 16 -10.14 33.60 12.29
CA LEU A 16 -10.82 32.52 11.54
C LEU A 16 -9.89 31.87 10.52
N ALA A 17 -9.00 32.63 9.88
CA ALA A 17 -8.01 32.13 8.93
C ALA A 17 -6.93 31.25 9.58
N LEU A 18 -6.53 31.56 10.82
CA LEU A 18 -5.58 30.73 11.58
C LEU A 18 -6.14 29.38 12.04
N LEU A 19 -7.45 29.28 12.27
CA LEU A 19 -8.11 28.03 12.64
C LEU A 19 -8.28 27.06 11.47
N ALA A 20 -8.26 27.54 10.23
CA ALA A 20 -8.37 26.72 9.02
C ALA A 20 -7.04 26.04 8.60
N ALA A 21 -5.89 26.46 9.12
CA ALA A 21 -4.58 25.94 8.76
C ALA A 21 -4.17 24.64 9.49
N GLY A 22 -5.01 24.14 10.42
CA GLY A 22 -4.60 23.12 11.40
C GLY A 22 -4.92 21.66 11.11
N CYS A 23 -5.60 21.29 10.03
CA CYS A 23 -6.07 19.90 9.80
C CYS A 23 -5.70 19.32 8.44
N GLY A 24 -4.42 19.28 8.10
CA GLY A 24 -3.94 18.71 6.83
C GLY A 24 -2.79 17.70 6.96
N GLY A 25 -2.57 17.14 8.13
CA GLY A 25 -1.51 16.14 8.34
C GLY A 25 -1.98 14.73 7.98
N SER A 26 -1.90 14.32 6.70
CA SER A 26 -1.90 12.89 6.40
C SER A 26 -0.55 12.34 6.89
N SER A 27 -0.53 11.61 7.99
CA SER A 27 0.66 10.92 8.48
C SER A 27 0.99 9.77 7.52
N ARG A 28 1.77 10.07 6.48
CA ARG A 28 2.36 9.04 5.63
C ARG A 28 3.47 8.39 6.44
N THR A 29 3.29 7.13 6.78
CA THR A 29 4.37 6.32 7.33
C THR A 29 5.50 6.28 6.29
N LYS A 30 6.69 6.74 6.65
CA LYS A 30 7.85 6.68 5.74
C LYS A 30 8.18 5.21 5.51
N PRO A 31 8.42 4.78 4.25
CA PRO A 31 8.86 3.43 3.99
C PRO A 31 10.24 3.18 4.61
N TYR A 32 10.47 1.94 5.03
CA TYR A 32 11.80 1.48 5.37
C TYR A 32 12.56 1.12 4.09
N GLN A 33 13.82 1.52 4.01
CA GLN A 33 14.74 1.14 2.94
C GLN A 33 16.11 0.88 3.56
N ASP A 34 16.69 -0.30 3.29
CA ASP A 34 18.04 -0.62 3.74
C ASP A 34 19.06 0.20 2.93
N ALA A 35 19.81 1.07 3.64
CA ALA A 35 20.78 1.96 3.01
C ALA A 35 22.01 1.22 2.42
N ASN A 36 22.24 -0.04 2.81
CA ASN A 36 23.35 -0.85 2.34
C ASN A 36 22.96 -1.76 1.17
N MET A 37 21.67 -1.75 0.76
CA MET A 37 21.18 -2.59 -0.34
C MET A 37 21.39 -1.89 -1.68
N ASP A 38 22.01 -2.61 -2.62
CA ASP A 38 22.02 -2.22 -4.02
C ASP A 38 20.73 -2.67 -4.70
N PHE A 39 19.75 -1.79 -4.75
CA PHE A 39 18.46 -2.07 -5.41
C PHE A 39 18.62 -2.25 -6.91
N GLY A 40 19.67 -1.69 -7.53
CA GLY A 40 19.99 -1.90 -8.94
C GLY A 40 20.41 -3.32 -9.29
N ALA A 41 20.83 -4.12 -8.29
CA ALA A 41 21.14 -5.52 -8.46
C ALA A 41 19.91 -6.44 -8.52
N ILE A 42 18.72 -5.96 -8.09
CA ILE A 42 17.46 -6.72 -8.16
C ILE A 42 16.94 -6.66 -9.59
N ARG A 43 16.98 -7.79 -10.29
CA ARG A 43 16.51 -7.94 -11.67
C ARG A 43 15.26 -8.80 -11.77
N THR A 44 15.16 -9.81 -10.91
CA THR A 44 14.08 -10.81 -10.91
C THR A 44 13.39 -10.82 -9.56
N VAL A 45 12.07 -10.63 -9.57
CA VAL A 45 11.25 -10.58 -8.36
C VAL A 45 10.13 -11.62 -8.43
N ALA A 46 9.93 -12.38 -7.37
CA ALA A 46 8.78 -13.27 -7.21
C ALA A 46 7.78 -12.67 -6.21
N VAL A 47 6.53 -12.52 -6.63
CA VAL A 47 5.43 -12.07 -5.74
C VAL A 47 4.80 -13.31 -5.11
N LEU A 48 5.04 -13.51 -3.81
CA LEU A 48 4.48 -14.63 -3.05
C LEU A 48 2.98 -14.41 -2.74
N PRO A 49 2.24 -15.45 -2.30
CA PRO A 49 0.89 -15.27 -1.78
C PRO A 49 0.86 -14.23 -0.67
N PHE A 50 -0.16 -13.36 -0.67
CA PHE A 50 -0.33 -12.37 0.39
C PHE A 50 -1.16 -12.95 1.55
N SER A 51 -0.88 -12.47 2.76
CA SER A 51 -1.72 -12.73 3.93
C SER A 51 -2.98 -11.88 3.88
N ASN A 52 -4.10 -12.43 4.37
CA ASN A 52 -5.40 -11.78 4.38
C ASN A 52 -5.90 -11.61 5.81
N LEU A 53 -6.06 -10.37 6.26
CA LEU A 53 -6.68 -10.00 7.54
C LEU A 53 -8.04 -9.31 7.32
N SER A 54 -8.46 -9.14 6.05
CA SER A 54 -9.74 -8.54 5.72
C SER A 54 -10.90 -9.54 5.84
N ARG A 55 -12.13 -9.05 5.70
CA ARG A 55 -13.33 -9.90 5.69
C ARG A 55 -13.63 -10.55 4.34
N ASP A 56 -13.09 -10.02 3.24
CA ASP A 56 -13.23 -10.62 1.90
C ASP A 56 -12.17 -11.72 1.73
N ASN A 57 -12.59 -12.95 1.66
CA ASN A 57 -11.71 -14.12 1.57
C ASN A 57 -10.79 -14.11 0.33
N LEU A 58 -11.16 -13.41 -0.74
CA LEU A 58 -10.39 -13.31 -1.98
C LEU A 58 -9.56 -12.02 -2.07
N ALA A 59 -9.60 -11.15 -1.06
CA ALA A 59 -8.92 -9.85 -1.08
C ALA A 59 -7.41 -9.99 -1.34
N ALA A 60 -6.75 -10.91 -0.65
CA ALA A 60 -5.31 -11.10 -0.79
C ALA A 60 -4.90 -11.53 -2.20
N GLU A 61 -5.67 -12.42 -2.82
CA GLU A 61 -5.42 -12.86 -4.20
C GLU A 61 -5.61 -11.72 -5.19
N ARG A 62 -6.74 -10.98 -5.09
CA ARG A 62 -7.04 -9.84 -5.96
C ARG A 62 -5.99 -8.75 -5.85
N VAL A 63 -5.64 -8.35 -4.63
CA VAL A 63 -4.64 -7.30 -4.39
C VAL A 63 -3.26 -7.74 -4.89
N ARG A 64 -2.87 -9.00 -4.64
CA ARG A 64 -1.61 -9.55 -5.14
C ARG A 64 -1.56 -9.56 -6.67
N ASP A 65 -2.65 -9.96 -7.35
CA ASP A 65 -2.71 -9.97 -8.82
C ASP A 65 -2.56 -8.58 -9.41
N VAL A 66 -3.26 -7.58 -8.83
CA VAL A 66 -3.13 -6.18 -9.26
C VAL A 66 -1.71 -5.69 -8.99
N PHE A 67 -1.13 -6.01 -7.82
CA PHE A 67 0.24 -5.63 -7.48
C PHE A 67 1.26 -6.21 -8.47
N ALA A 68 1.18 -7.52 -8.78
CA ALA A 68 2.09 -8.16 -9.72
C ALA A 68 1.96 -7.57 -11.14
N SER A 69 0.73 -7.28 -11.59
CA SER A 69 0.48 -6.67 -12.89
C SER A 69 1.03 -5.25 -12.97
N MET A 70 0.82 -4.42 -11.95
CA MET A 70 1.35 -3.06 -11.89
C MET A 70 2.88 -3.05 -11.75
N LEU A 71 3.46 -3.96 -10.94
CA LEU A 71 4.91 -4.11 -10.85
C LEU A 71 5.51 -4.49 -12.21
N LEU A 72 4.91 -5.43 -12.92
CA LEU A 72 5.34 -5.82 -14.26
C LEU A 72 5.28 -4.64 -15.25
N SER A 73 4.23 -3.82 -15.16
CA SER A 73 4.04 -2.66 -16.05
C SER A 73 5.08 -1.56 -15.86
N THR A 74 5.78 -1.52 -14.71
CA THR A 74 6.89 -0.58 -14.50
C THR A 74 8.08 -0.85 -15.41
N GLY A 75 8.25 -2.09 -15.89
CA GLY A 75 9.41 -2.53 -16.66
C GLY A 75 10.73 -2.51 -15.88
N ALA A 76 10.71 -2.20 -14.59
CA ALA A 76 11.92 -2.08 -13.77
C ALA A 76 12.55 -3.43 -13.43
N VAL A 77 11.73 -4.47 -13.29
CA VAL A 77 12.16 -5.83 -12.92
C VAL A 77 11.39 -6.89 -13.72
N TYR A 78 11.99 -8.06 -13.88
CA TYR A 78 11.27 -9.24 -14.35
C TYR A 78 10.46 -9.83 -13.20
N VAL A 79 9.16 -10.02 -13.41
CA VAL A 79 8.25 -10.64 -12.42
C VAL A 79 8.05 -12.11 -12.77
N VAL A 80 8.41 -12.99 -11.84
CA VAL A 80 8.23 -14.45 -12.02
C VAL A 80 6.75 -14.77 -12.18
N PRO A 81 6.35 -15.56 -13.22
CA PRO A 81 4.95 -15.93 -13.42
C PRO A 81 4.36 -16.63 -12.20
N TYR A 82 3.15 -16.23 -11.79
CA TYR A 82 2.54 -16.73 -10.56
C TYR A 82 2.36 -18.26 -10.53
N GLY A 83 2.04 -18.87 -11.67
CA GLY A 83 1.96 -20.32 -11.77
C GLY A 83 3.27 -21.05 -11.44
N GLU A 84 4.42 -20.41 -11.72
CA GLU A 84 5.75 -20.91 -11.34
C GLU A 84 5.98 -20.75 -9.83
N VAL A 85 5.60 -19.58 -9.28
CA VAL A 85 5.67 -19.34 -7.84
C VAL A 85 4.89 -20.39 -7.06
N ILE A 86 3.62 -20.63 -7.41
CA ILE A 86 2.75 -21.61 -6.71
C ILE A 86 3.29 -23.04 -6.83
N ARG A 87 3.76 -23.45 -8.01
CA ARG A 87 4.36 -24.80 -8.18
C ARG A 87 5.61 -24.97 -7.33
N THR A 88 6.45 -23.93 -7.26
CA THR A 88 7.67 -23.96 -6.47
C THR A 88 7.37 -23.97 -4.97
N VAL A 89 6.46 -23.14 -4.51
CA VAL A 89 5.98 -23.14 -3.12
C VAL A 89 5.46 -24.52 -2.74
N GLY A 90 4.59 -25.13 -3.56
CA GLY A 90 4.03 -26.47 -3.29
C GLY A 90 5.08 -27.59 -3.21
N LYS A 91 6.23 -27.44 -3.90
CA LYS A 91 7.32 -28.41 -3.87
C LYS A 91 8.38 -28.09 -2.81
N SER A 92 8.44 -26.88 -2.31
CA SER A 92 9.49 -26.41 -1.42
C SER A 92 9.37 -26.93 0.01
N GLY A 93 8.17 -27.35 0.43
CA GLY A 93 7.89 -27.71 1.82
C GLY A 93 7.85 -26.49 2.76
N VAL A 94 7.72 -25.26 2.22
CA VAL A 94 7.52 -24.04 3.01
C VAL A 94 6.08 -24.05 3.55
N PRO A 95 5.88 -24.03 4.87
CA PRO A 95 4.56 -24.24 5.46
C PRO A 95 3.61 -23.09 5.25
N VAL A 96 4.11 -21.84 5.28
CA VAL A 96 3.31 -20.61 5.15
C VAL A 96 4.02 -19.62 4.22
N ALA A 97 3.81 -19.75 2.91
CA ALA A 97 4.49 -18.92 1.92
C ALA A 97 4.11 -17.43 1.98
N SER A 98 2.98 -17.07 2.61
CA SER A 98 2.59 -15.67 2.83
C SER A 98 3.33 -15.01 4.00
N MET A 99 3.99 -15.79 4.85
CA MET A 99 4.84 -15.35 5.98
C MET A 99 6.07 -16.25 6.08
N PRO A 100 6.97 -16.24 5.07
CA PRO A 100 8.14 -17.11 5.05
C PRO A 100 9.16 -16.70 6.13
N SER A 101 9.87 -17.69 6.69
CA SER A 101 11.04 -17.42 7.50
C SER A 101 12.20 -16.93 6.63
N THR A 102 13.27 -16.44 7.24
CA THR A 102 14.50 -16.05 6.52
C THR A 102 15.04 -17.19 5.65
N GLU A 103 15.06 -18.40 6.19
CA GLU A 103 15.51 -19.62 5.49
C GLU A 103 14.57 -19.98 4.33
N ASP A 104 13.25 -19.81 4.52
CA ASP A 104 12.26 -20.04 3.47
C ASP A 104 12.44 -19.06 2.31
N VAL A 105 12.74 -17.78 2.60
CA VAL A 105 13.04 -16.77 1.58
C VAL A 105 14.24 -17.16 0.74
N VAL A 106 15.34 -17.56 1.37
CA VAL A 106 16.56 -18.04 0.66
C VAL A 106 16.25 -19.26 -0.20
N LYS A 107 15.51 -20.23 0.36
CA LYS A 107 15.13 -21.46 -0.32
C LYS A 107 14.23 -21.19 -1.54
N LEU A 108 13.19 -20.37 -1.37
CA LEU A 108 12.28 -19.99 -2.45
C LEU A 108 13.00 -19.16 -3.52
N GLY A 109 13.84 -18.21 -3.11
CA GLY A 109 14.62 -17.40 -4.04
C GLY A 109 15.53 -18.22 -4.92
N THR A 110 16.24 -19.19 -4.33
CA THR A 110 17.10 -20.11 -5.07
C THR A 110 16.30 -20.95 -6.07
N ALA A 111 15.16 -21.52 -5.63
CA ALA A 111 14.32 -22.36 -6.47
C ALA A 111 13.63 -21.59 -7.60
N LEU A 112 13.25 -20.33 -7.37
CA LEU A 112 12.63 -19.43 -8.35
C LEU A 112 13.66 -18.65 -9.18
N LYS A 113 14.94 -18.73 -8.86
CA LYS A 113 16.01 -17.90 -9.43
C LYS A 113 15.67 -16.41 -9.35
N ALA A 114 15.08 -16.00 -8.24
CA ALA A 114 14.68 -14.62 -7.97
C ALA A 114 15.72 -13.94 -7.07
N ASP A 115 16.02 -12.67 -7.36
CA ASP A 115 16.91 -11.84 -6.54
C ASP A 115 16.21 -11.34 -5.28
N ALA A 116 14.89 -11.13 -5.37
CA ALA A 116 14.07 -10.74 -4.25
C ALA A 116 12.67 -11.39 -4.32
N VAL A 117 12.04 -11.51 -3.15
CA VAL A 117 10.62 -11.90 -3.04
C VAL A 117 9.83 -10.78 -2.42
N VAL A 118 8.59 -10.63 -2.87
CA VAL A 118 7.60 -9.70 -2.29
C VAL A 118 6.63 -10.50 -1.46
N VAL A 119 6.41 -10.07 -0.23
CA VAL A 119 5.33 -10.53 0.65
C VAL A 119 4.41 -9.36 0.98
N GLY A 120 3.13 -9.62 1.19
CA GLY A 120 2.16 -8.59 1.50
C GLY A 120 1.13 -9.05 2.52
N VAL A 121 0.54 -8.08 3.23
CA VAL A 121 -0.58 -8.29 4.14
C VAL A 121 -1.69 -7.32 3.77
N VAL A 122 -2.84 -7.85 3.38
CA VAL A 122 -4.06 -7.06 3.17
C VAL A 122 -4.76 -6.95 4.52
N LYS A 123 -4.82 -5.72 5.06
CA LYS A 123 -5.39 -5.42 6.38
C LYS A 123 -6.88 -5.12 6.30
N GLU A 124 -7.25 -4.31 5.31
CA GLU A 124 -8.63 -3.92 5.06
C GLU A 124 -8.90 -3.96 3.55
N TYR A 125 -10.07 -4.46 3.18
CA TYR A 125 -10.52 -4.51 1.80
C TYR A 125 -12.05 -4.59 1.76
N GLY A 126 -12.71 -3.56 1.26
CA GLY A 126 -14.16 -3.53 1.12
C GLY A 126 -14.83 -2.26 1.67
N GLU A 127 -16.14 -2.35 1.85
CA GLU A 127 -16.96 -1.24 2.32
C GLU A 127 -16.81 -1.03 3.83
N VAL A 128 -16.64 0.23 4.22
CA VAL A 128 -16.73 0.73 5.60
C VAL A 128 -17.90 1.68 5.74
N ARG A 129 -18.49 1.73 6.94
CA ARG A 129 -19.66 2.58 7.26
C ARG A 129 -19.37 3.46 8.47
N SER A 130 -19.88 4.70 8.40
CA SER A 130 -19.86 5.66 9.51
C SER A 130 -21.14 6.49 9.47
N GLY A 131 -22.08 6.17 10.36
CA GLY A 131 -23.44 6.71 10.30
C GLY A 131 -24.15 6.31 9.02
N THR A 132 -24.64 7.29 8.27
CA THR A 132 -25.29 7.09 6.95
C THR A 132 -24.32 7.05 5.77
N ALA A 133 -23.05 7.41 5.97
CA ALA A 133 -22.05 7.43 4.91
C ALA A 133 -21.40 6.05 4.77
N THR A 134 -21.14 5.65 3.52
CA THR A 134 -20.38 4.45 3.16
C THR A 134 -19.21 4.83 2.29
N GLY A 135 -18.18 3.98 2.27
CA GLY A 135 -17.01 4.15 1.39
C GLY A 135 -16.19 2.89 1.34
N ASN A 136 -15.47 2.68 0.25
CA ASN A 136 -14.55 1.56 0.14
C ASN A 136 -13.18 1.93 0.69
N VAL A 137 -12.55 1.01 1.40
CA VAL A 137 -11.18 1.14 1.91
C VAL A 137 -10.33 -0.03 1.48
N VAL A 138 -9.09 0.26 1.12
CA VAL A 138 -8.03 -0.72 0.89
C VAL A 138 -6.83 -0.32 1.73
N SER A 139 -6.39 -1.21 2.61
CA SER A 139 -5.20 -1.03 3.45
C SER A 139 -4.30 -2.25 3.34
N LEU A 140 -3.05 -2.04 2.94
CA LEU A 140 -2.07 -3.11 2.80
C LEU A 140 -0.67 -2.65 3.20
N SER A 141 0.15 -3.61 3.58
CA SER A 141 1.59 -3.44 3.74
C SER A 141 2.32 -4.47 2.88
N VAL A 142 3.46 -4.06 2.33
CA VAL A 142 4.29 -4.87 1.45
C VAL A 142 5.73 -4.79 1.91
N GLN A 143 6.45 -5.91 1.81
CA GLN A 143 7.88 -6.00 2.08
C GLN A 143 8.58 -6.64 0.88
N LEU A 144 9.77 -6.14 0.57
CA LEU A 144 10.73 -6.74 -0.35
C LEU A 144 11.84 -7.39 0.48
N LEU A 145 12.07 -8.68 0.26
CA LEU A 145 13.10 -9.44 0.94
C LEU A 145 14.15 -9.93 -0.08
N GLU A 146 15.42 -9.64 0.21
CA GLU A 146 16.52 -10.12 -0.60
C GLU A 146 16.69 -11.63 -0.42
N THR A 147 16.80 -12.38 -1.52
CA THR A 147 16.85 -13.85 -1.44
C THR A 147 18.21 -14.40 -1.03
N LYS A 148 19.30 -13.62 -1.16
CA LYS A 148 20.63 -14.05 -0.71
C LYS A 148 20.74 -14.15 0.80
N THR A 149 20.11 -13.24 1.50
CA THR A 149 20.20 -13.10 2.96
C THR A 149 18.90 -13.39 3.69
N GLY A 150 17.77 -13.41 2.98
CA GLY A 150 16.44 -13.51 3.54
C GLY A 150 15.97 -12.26 4.30
N ARG A 151 16.73 -11.15 4.23
CA ARG A 151 16.45 -9.92 5.00
C ARG A 151 15.44 -9.04 4.28
N VAL A 152 14.62 -8.33 5.07
CA VAL A 152 13.78 -7.25 4.56
C VAL A 152 14.68 -6.09 4.15
N VAL A 153 14.65 -5.71 2.87
CA VAL A 153 15.41 -4.59 2.32
C VAL A 153 14.55 -3.37 2.04
N TRP A 154 13.25 -3.55 1.89
CA TRP A 154 12.28 -2.47 1.80
C TRP A 154 10.94 -2.88 2.45
N SER A 155 10.25 -1.91 3.05
CA SER A 155 8.91 -2.11 3.61
C SER A 155 8.11 -0.82 3.52
N GLY A 156 6.88 -0.93 3.02
CA GLY A 156 5.94 0.18 2.91
C GLY A 156 4.51 -0.22 3.25
N ALA A 157 3.68 0.77 3.52
CA ALA A 157 2.25 0.59 3.74
C ALA A 157 1.46 1.70 3.05
N SER A 158 0.29 1.36 2.57
CA SER A 158 -0.63 2.33 1.97
C SER A 158 -2.06 2.02 2.38
N THR A 159 -2.84 3.09 2.58
CA THR A 159 -4.30 3.02 2.77
C THR A 159 -4.93 4.03 1.85
N LYS A 160 -5.89 3.60 1.05
CA LYS A 160 -6.64 4.45 0.12
C LYS A 160 -8.14 4.22 0.26
N GLY A 161 -8.92 5.21 -0.15
CA GLY A 161 -10.36 5.21 0.03
C GLY A 161 -10.76 5.65 1.44
N GLY A 162 -11.86 5.09 1.95
CA GLY A 162 -12.48 5.47 3.21
C GLY A 162 -13.58 6.51 3.03
N ILE A 163 -14.12 6.99 4.14
CA ILE A 163 -15.21 7.97 4.18
C ILE A 163 -14.61 9.36 4.43
N THR A 164 -14.77 10.26 3.47
CA THR A 164 -14.31 11.64 3.60
C THR A 164 -15.32 12.51 4.37
N MET A 165 -14.91 13.72 4.78
CA MET A 165 -15.85 14.69 5.35
C MET A 165 -16.95 15.08 4.36
N GLY A 166 -16.63 15.14 3.06
CA GLY A 166 -17.61 15.39 2.02
C GLY A 166 -18.67 14.28 1.94
N ASP A 167 -18.26 13.02 2.03
CA ASP A 167 -19.18 11.88 2.02
C ASP A 167 -20.14 11.91 3.22
N ARG A 168 -19.66 12.35 4.39
CA ARG A 168 -20.48 12.48 5.61
C ARG A 168 -21.52 13.61 5.53
N LEU A 169 -21.16 14.70 4.85
CA LEU A 169 -22.02 15.90 4.78
C LEU A 169 -22.99 15.86 3.59
N LEU A 170 -22.56 15.28 2.47
CA LEU A 170 -23.27 15.30 1.19
C LEU A 170 -23.79 13.93 0.76
N GLY A 171 -23.51 12.85 1.51
CA GLY A 171 -24.00 11.51 1.20
C GLY A 171 -23.28 10.87 0.02
N GLY A 172 -21.99 11.07 -0.15
CA GLY A 172 -21.17 10.41 -1.18
C GLY A 172 -20.95 8.93 -0.92
N GLY A 173 -20.78 8.12 -2.00
CA GLY A 173 -20.53 6.67 -1.94
C GLY A 173 -19.04 6.27 -1.92
N GLY A 174 -18.14 7.24 -1.77
CA GLY A 174 -16.70 6.98 -1.79
C GLY A 174 -16.15 6.55 -3.16
N VAL A 175 -14.87 6.21 -3.19
CA VAL A 175 -14.17 5.75 -4.40
C VAL A 175 -14.49 4.27 -4.67
N PRO A 176 -14.71 3.83 -5.94
CA PRO A 176 -14.85 2.41 -6.28
C PRO A 176 -13.65 1.58 -5.78
N LEU A 177 -13.92 0.33 -5.37
CA LEU A 177 -12.94 -0.53 -4.70
C LEU A 177 -11.71 -0.84 -5.56
N ASN A 178 -11.91 -1.03 -6.88
CA ASN A 178 -10.81 -1.24 -7.82
C ASN A 178 -9.88 -0.02 -7.92
N TYR A 179 -10.44 1.21 -7.99
CA TYR A 179 -9.64 2.43 -7.98
C TYR A 179 -8.87 2.62 -6.67
N ALA A 180 -9.49 2.32 -5.52
CA ALA A 180 -8.81 2.36 -4.23
C ALA A 180 -7.65 1.34 -4.18
N THR A 181 -7.84 0.15 -4.78
CA THR A 181 -6.80 -0.90 -4.88
C THR A 181 -5.63 -0.43 -5.72
N GLU A 182 -5.89 0.03 -6.92
CA GLU A 182 -4.86 0.54 -7.83
C GLU A 182 -4.11 1.73 -7.22
N ALA A 183 -4.81 2.69 -6.62
CA ALA A 183 -4.21 3.84 -5.97
C ALA A 183 -3.33 3.46 -4.76
N ALA A 184 -3.71 2.42 -4.01
CA ALA A 184 -2.91 1.93 -2.88
C ALA A 184 -1.62 1.25 -3.35
N ILE A 185 -1.70 0.50 -4.44
CA ILE A 185 -0.56 -0.18 -5.05
C ILE A 185 0.37 0.83 -5.74
N ASP A 186 -0.18 1.78 -6.50
CA ASP A 186 0.59 2.85 -7.13
C ASP A 186 1.41 3.64 -6.09
N ASP A 187 0.78 3.99 -4.97
CA ASP A 187 1.46 4.67 -3.86
C ASP A 187 2.64 3.83 -3.30
N LEU A 188 2.48 2.50 -3.17
CA LEU A 188 3.55 1.60 -2.73
C LEU A 188 4.67 1.48 -3.76
N LEU A 189 4.33 1.29 -5.04
CA LEU A 189 5.33 1.21 -6.10
C LEU A 189 6.10 2.52 -6.26
N ASN A 190 5.41 3.67 -6.17
CA ASN A 190 6.06 4.98 -6.15
C ASN A 190 6.99 5.19 -4.94
N GLN A 191 6.69 4.57 -3.79
CA GLN A 191 7.58 4.60 -2.63
C GLN A 191 8.79 3.66 -2.81
N MET A 192 8.62 2.54 -3.52
CA MET A 192 9.66 1.51 -3.73
C MET A 192 10.71 1.96 -4.76
N PHE A 193 10.29 2.70 -5.79
CA PHE A 193 11.15 3.09 -6.92
C PHE A 193 11.60 4.57 -6.87
N ARG A 194 11.42 5.24 -5.73
CA ARG A 194 12.01 6.57 -5.47
C ARG A 194 13.39 6.44 -4.90
#